data_e41d705a00bf0decfa69f1feae8eefb3
#
_entry.id   e41d705a00bf0decfa69f1feae8eefb3
#
_cell.length_a   1.000
_cell.length_b   1.000
_cell.length_c   1.000
_cell.angle_alpha   90.00
_cell.angle_beta   90.00
_cell.angle_gamma   90.00
#
_symmetry.space_group_name_H-M   'P 1'
#
loop_
_entity.id
_entity.type
_entity.pdbx_description
1 polymer ?
#
loop_
_entity_poly.entity_id
_entity_poly.type
_entity_poly.pdbx_seq_one_letter_code
_entity_poly.pdbx_strand_id
1 'polypeptide(L)'
;FATMNSLLFRVANGTQVYTEGNLKYGQPTANSWGFGFTTLNVKSGKWYAEIRCAGNVSVTAGVNNVGHYGYQHFLGQNPQNATGQWILYHENATTKSRFNGSLASATYSAFNNSQILGIALNADDKELSFYVDGTLQSSLGSSGVVDISTGGSADDEWSFFANTFYGSSETMTWNFGQDSSFLGTETATSNADGNGIGTFHTAPPSGYLALCTANLPEPTIGA
;
A
#
# COMPACT_ATOMS: atom_id res chain seq x y z
N PHE A 1 -9.52 -11.03 5.84
CA PHE A 1 -8.80 -10.00 5.10
C PHE A 1 -7.77 -9.31 5.98
N ALA A 2 -6.69 -8.81 5.38
CA ALA A 2 -5.76 -7.94 6.06
C ALA A 2 -6.44 -6.64 6.54
N THR A 3 -5.83 -6.01 7.52
CA THR A 3 -6.16 -4.65 7.98
C THR A 3 -4.85 -3.92 8.27
N MET A 4 -4.92 -2.65 8.61
CA MET A 4 -3.75 -1.94 9.12
C MET A 4 -3.44 -2.41 10.55
N ASN A 5 -2.16 -2.53 10.85
CA ASN A 5 -1.71 -2.97 12.17
C ASN A 5 -1.57 -1.77 13.12
N SER A 6 -2.56 -1.59 13.98
CA SER A 6 -2.58 -0.49 14.94
C SER A 6 -1.52 -0.60 16.06
N LEU A 7 -0.83 -1.72 16.16
CA LEU A 7 0.28 -1.93 17.08
C LEU A 7 1.65 -1.64 16.44
N LEU A 8 1.71 -1.64 15.10
CA LEU A 8 2.91 -1.36 14.31
C LEU A 8 2.76 0.00 13.62
N PHE A 9 2.66 1.04 14.40
CA PHE A 9 2.68 2.39 13.86
C PHE A 9 3.94 3.12 14.32
N ARG A 10 4.40 4.04 13.49
CA ARG A 10 5.49 4.94 13.82
C ARG A 10 5.06 6.37 13.48
N VAL A 11 5.22 7.24 14.43
CA VAL A 11 5.06 8.68 14.25
C VAL A 11 6.33 9.37 14.69
N ALA A 12 6.77 10.33 13.91
CA ALA A 12 7.87 11.19 14.33
C ALA A 12 7.43 12.07 15.50
N ASN A 13 6.21 12.60 15.43
CA ASN A 13 5.56 13.34 16.50
C ASN A 13 4.04 13.21 16.33
N GLY A 14 3.31 12.89 17.38
CA GLY A 14 1.84 12.85 17.38
C GLY A 14 1.25 11.45 17.51
N THR A 15 -0.05 11.34 17.24
CA THR A 15 -0.81 10.11 17.40
C THR A 15 -1.45 9.73 16.06
N GLN A 16 -1.34 8.48 15.67
CA GLN A 16 -2.12 7.94 14.57
C GLN A 16 -3.48 7.47 15.08
N VAL A 17 -4.49 7.67 14.26
CA VAL A 17 -5.84 7.20 14.54
C VAL A 17 -6.24 6.18 13.51
N TYR A 18 -6.55 4.99 13.99
CA TYR A 18 -7.14 3.91 13.21
C TYR A 18 -8.60 3.78 13.60
N THR A 19 -9.47 3.73 12.62
CA THR A 19 -10.92 3.56 12.80
C THR A 19 -11.45 2.52 11.82
N GLU A 20 -12.74 2.21 11.92
CA GLU A 20 -13.43 1.32 10.99
C GLU A 20 -12.74 -0.04 10.85
N GLY A 21 -12.49 -0.69 11.98
CA GLY A 21 -11.80 -1.98 12.01
C GLY A 21 -10.36 -1.93 11.52
N ASN A 22 -9.68 -0.79 11.71
CA ASN A 22 -8.32 -0.52 11.23
C ASN A 22 -8.20 -0.45 9.69
N LEU A 23 -9.26 -0.15 8.98
CA LEU A 23 -9.21 0.10 7.54
C LEU A 23 -8.99 1.57 7.21
N LYS A 24 -9.50 2.46 8.07
CA LYS A 24 -9.32 3.89 7.91
C LYS A 24 -8.23 4.40 8.84
N TYR A 25 -7.34 5.16 8.26
CA TYR A 25 -6.15 5.68 8.91
C TYR A 25 -6.00 7.16 8.65
N GLY A 26 -5.69 7.91 9.70
CA GLY A 26 -5.45 9.34 9.62
C GLY A 26 -4.39 9.79 10.60
N GLN A 27 -3.78 10.93 10.30
CA GLN A 27 -2.83 11.60 11.17
C GLN A 27 -3.44 12.90 11.67
N PRO A 28 -3.83 12.98 12.97
CA PRO A 28 -4.44 14.20 13.50
C PRO A 28 -3.45 15.32 13.78
N THR A 29 -2.15 15.05 13.77
CA THR A 29 -1.11 16.04 14.06
C THR A 29 -0.47 16.55 12.79
N ALA A 30 -0.58 17.86 12.53
CA ALA A 30 0.04 18.51 11.39
C ALA A 30 1.57 18.41 11.38
N ASN A 31 2.16 18.38 10.20
CA ASN A 31 3.62 18.38 9.99
C ASN A 31 4.35 17.22 10.66
N SER A 32 3.72 16.06 10.71
CA SER A 32 4.33 14.85 11.24
C SER A 32 4.11 13.67 10.28
N TRP A 33 5.10 12.82 10.15
CA TRP A 33 4.99 11.60 9.37
C TRP A 33 4.38 10.49 10.22
N GLY A 34 3.32 9.90 9.72
CA GLY A 34 2.71 8.73 10.33
C GLY A 34 2.73 7.54 9.38
N PHE A 35 3.22 6.39 9.85
CA PHE A 35 3.44 5.18 9.07
C PHE A 35 2.47 4.09 9.50
N GLY A 36 1.82 3.46 8.54
CA GLY A 36 0.98 2.29 8.78
C GLY A 36 1.42 1.11 7.92
N PHE A 37 1.44 -0.07 8.53
CA PHE A 37 1.74 -1.35 7.90
C PHE A 37 0.54 -2.27 8.03
N THR A 38 0.46 -3.26 7.16
CA THR A 38 -0.60 -4.27 7.23
C THR A 38 -0.36 -5.31 8.32
N THR A 39 -1.45 -5.97 8.74
CA THR A 39 -1.40 -7.08 9.70
C THR A 39 -0.84 -8.37 9.10
N LEU A 40 -0.92 -8.54 7.79
CA LEU A 40 -0.41 -9.69 7.05
C LEU A 40 0.74 -9.25 6.16
N ASN A 41 1.87 -9.93 6.29
CA ASN A 41 2.99 -9.81 5.38
C ASN A 41 3.08 -11.05 4.50
N VAL A 42 3.73 -10.93 3.35
CA VAL A 42 3.84 -12.02 2.39
C VAL A 42 5.26 -12.19 1.88
N LYS A 43 5.66 -13.45 1.64
CA LYS A 43 6.96 -13.80 1.04
C LYS A 43 6.82 -14.29 -0.40
N SER A 44 5.63 -14.71 -0.78
CA SER A 44 5.31 -15.27 -2.09
C SER A 44 3.87 -14.98 -2.49
N GLY A 45 3.51 -15.26 -3.73
CA GLY A 45 2.17 -15.04 -4.28
C GLY A 45 1.97 -13.67 -4.90
N LYS A 46 0.80 -13.50 -5.52
CA LYS A 46 0.39 -12.26 -6.19
C LYS A 46 -0.80 -11.65 -5.45
N TRP A 47 -0.62 -10.44 -4.93
CA TRP A 47 -1.55 -9.81 -4.00
C TRP A 47 -2.00 -8.45 -4.51
N TYR A 48 -3.25 -8.14 -4.30
CA TYR A 48 -3.84 -6.86 -4.68
C TYR A 48 -4.50 -6.18 -3.49
N ALA A 49 -4.31 -4.88 -3.42
CA ALA A 49 -4.98 -4.02 -2.45
C ALA A 49 -5.32 -2.68 -3.09
N GLU A 50 -6.36 -2.04 -2.58
CA GLU A 50 -6.77 -0.70 -2.97
C GLU A 50 -6.68 0.26 -1.79
N ILE A 51 -6.36 1.50 -2.08
CA ILE A 51 -6.38 2.59 -1.11
C ILE A 51 -7.05 3.82 -1.71
N ARG A 52 -7.99 4.39 -0.97
CA ARG A 52 -8.62 5.65 -1.29
C ARG A 52 -8.08 6.73 -0.38
N CYS A 53 -7.55 7.78 -0.97
CA CYS A 53 -7.06 8.93 -0.24
C CYS A 53 -8.13 10.04 -0.21
N ALA A 54 -8.34 10.65 0.95
CA ALA A 54 -9.18 11.84 1.09
C ALA A 54 -8.35 12.99 1.65
N GLY A 55 -8.51 14.17 1.07
CA GLY A 55 -7.67 15.34 1.37
C GLY A 55 -6.64 15.62 0.27
N ASN A 56 -6.24 16.86 0.13
CA ASN A 56 -5.41 17.31 -1.00
C ASN A 56 -3.94 17.47 -0.60
N VAL A 57 -3.32 16.40 -0.05
CA VAL A 57 -2.06 16.56 0.65
C VAL A 57 -1.10 15.40 0.52
N SER A 58 0.00 15.42 1.26
CA SER A 58 1.11 14.50 1.14
C SER A 58 0.74 13.09 1.57
N VAL A 59 0.35 12.27 0.61
CA VAL A 59 0.07 10.86 0.81
C VAL A 59 1.10 9.98 0.10
N THR A 60 1.46 8.90 0.72
CA THR A 60 2.39 7.92 0.19
C THR A 60 1.80 6.53 0.37
N ALA A 61 1.84 5.71 -0.65
CA ALA A 61 1.41 4.31 -0.56
C ALA A 61 2.26 3.41 -1.47
N GLY A 62 2.38 2.15 -1.07
CA GLY A 62 3.15 1.16 -1.80
C GLY A 62 3.44 -0.06 -0.94
N VAL A 63 4.64 -0.61 -1.08
CA VAL A 63 5.11 -1.76 -0.30
C VAL A 63 6.44 -1.47 0.38
N ASN A 64 6.67 -2.18 1.48
CA ASN A 64 7.93 -2.19 2.21
C ASN A 64 8.43 -3.62 2.39
N ASN A 65 9.73 -3.83 2.17
CA ASN A 65 10.40 -5.08 2.49
C ASN A 65 10.74 -5.12 3.98
N VAL A 66 9.86 -5.70 4.77
CA VAL A 66 10.01 -5.78 6.24
C VAL A 66 10.93 -6.89 6.67
N GLY A 67 11.10 -7.94 5.87
CA GLY A 67 12.00 -9.04 6.16
C GLY A 67 13.47 -8.60 6.09
N HIS A 68 13.83 -7.83 5.07
CA HIS A 68 15.21 -7.38 4.87
C HIS A 68 15.55 -6.12 5.68
N TYR A 69 14.62 -5.14 5.73
CA TYR A 69 14.88 -3.84 6.36
C TYR A 69 14.20 -3.66 7.72
N GLY A 70 13.28 -4.56 8.09
CA GLY A 70 12.50 -4.45 9.31
C GLY A 70 11.55 -3.26 9.33
N TYR A 71 10.74 -3.18 10.38
CA TYR A 71 9.83 -2.05 10.61
C TYR A 71 10.52 -0.82 11.21
N GLN A 72 11.75 -0.98 11.68
CA GLN A 72 12.45 0.08 12.43
C GLN A 72 13.22 1.06 11.55
N HIS A 73 13.37 0.76 10.27
CA HIS A 73 14.19 1.57 9.35
C HIS A 73 13.67 3.01 9.16
N PHE A 74 12.45 3.28 9.59
CA PHE A 74 11.76 4.56 9.41
C PHE A 74 11.85 5.51 10.60
N LEU A 75 12.56 5.16 11.67
CA LEU A 75 12.69 6.02 12.84
C LEU A 75 13.43 7.31 12.50
N GLY A 76 12.69 8.44 12.50
CA GLY A 76 13.26 9.77 12.33
C GLY A 76 13.65 10.14 10.89
N GLN A 77 13.33 9.32 9.91
CA GLN A 77 13.61 9.61 8.50
C GLN A 77 12.35 10.01 7.74
N ASN A 78 12.51 10.91 6.79
CA ASN A 78 11.50 11.13 5.77
C ASN A 78 11.31 9.81 5.00
N PRO A 79 10.09 9.22 4.95
CA PRO A 79 9.84 7.94 4.31
C PRO A 79 10.27 7.92 2.85
N GLN A 80 10.28 9.09 2.24
CA GLN A 80 10.67 9.26 0.85
C GLN A 80 12.13 8.90 0.58
N ASN A 81 12.99 8.87 1.59
CA ASN A 81 14.41 8.58 1.44
C ASN A 81 14.81 7.21 1.99
N ALA A 82 13.84 6.43 2.46
CA ALA A 82 14.13 5.13 3.05
C ALA A 82 14.38 4.06 2.00
N THR A 83 15.44 3.29 2.16
CA THR A 83 15.66 2.05 1.40
C THR A 83 14.62 1.00 1.79
N GLY A 84 14.37 0.03 0.92
CA GLY A 84 13.38 -1.03 1.19
C GLY A 84 11.93 -0.63 0.96
N GLN A 85 11.69 0.53 0.39
CA GLN A 85 10.35 1.00 0.02
C GLN A 85 10.23 1.24 -1.48
N TRP A 86 9.09 0.84 -2.02
CA TRP A 86 8.67 1.13 -3.38
C TRP A 86 7.29 1.78 -3.30
N ILE A 87 7.26 3.10 -3.52
CA ILE A 87 6.12 3.95 -3.20
C ILE A 87 5.79 4.92 -4.31
N LEU A 88 4.51 5.19 -4.45
CA LEU A 88 4.00 6.40 -5.08
C LEU A 88 3.74 7.44 -4.00
N TYR A 89 4.00 8.67 -4.36
CA TYR A 89 3.95 9.80 -3.45
C TYR A 89 3.34 11.03 -4.12
N HIS A 90 2.36 11.62 -3.48
CA HIS A 90 1.74 12.85 -3.91
C HIS A 90 1.97 13.94 -2.86
N GLU A 91 2.52 15.06 -3.26
CA GLU A 91 2.75 16.22 -2.42
C GLU A 91 2.52 17.52 -3.19
N ASN A 92 1.68 18.41 -2.64
CA ASN A 92 1.48 19.75 -3.20
C ASN A 92 1.21 19.74 -4.73
N ALA A 93 0.27 18.92 -5.16
CA ALA A 93 -0.06 18.70 -6.57
C ALA A 93 1.08 18.12 -7.44
N THR A 94 2.13 17.59 -6.83
CA THR A 94 3.25 16.96 -7.53
C THR A 94 3.23 15.46 -7.28
N THR A 95 3.23 14.68 -8.35
CA THR A 95 3.36 13.22 -8.28
C THR A 95 4.83 12.82 -8.38
N LYS A 96 5.27 11.96 -7.48
CA LYS A 96 6.64 11.43 -7.43
C LYS A 96 6.59 9.95 -7.12
N SER A 97 7.51 9.19 -7.68
CA SER A 97 7.74 7.80 -7.31
C SER A 97 9.12 7.65 -6.71
N ARG A 98 9.23 6.81 -5.69
CA ARG A 98 10.51 6.46 -5.08
C ARG A 98 10.63 4.97 -4.95
N PHE A 99 11.72 4.46 -5.45
CA PHE A 99 12.00 3.04 -5.47
C PHE A 99 13.34 2.80 -4.77
N ASN A 100 13.28 2.07 -3.66
CA ASN A 100 14.43 1.76 -2.82
C ASN A 100 15.24 3.00 -2.40
N GLY A 101 14.53 4.06 -1.97
CA GLY A 101 15.15 5.32 -1.54
C GLY A 101 15.56 6.27 -2.67
N SER A 102 15.47 5.86 -3.92
CA SER A 102 15.82 6.68 -5.07
C SER A 102 14.61 7.31 -5.72
N LEU A 103 14.70 8.59 -6.09
CA LEU A 103 13.66 9.27 -6.85
C LEU A 103 13.62 8.70 -8.28
N ALA A 104 12.49 8.19 -8.68
CA ALA A 104 12.24 7.83 -10.07
C ALA A 104 11.63 9.02 -10.83
N SER A 105 12.06 9.23 -12.07
CA SER A 105 11.66 10.36 -12.90
C SER A 105 10.39 10.11 -13.72
N ALA A 106 9.54 9.21 -13.28
CA ALA A 106 8.33 8.85 -14.01
C ALA A 106 7.16 9.77 -13.62
N THR A 107 6.36 10.13 -14.62
CA THR A 107 5.09 10.84 -14.42
C THR A 107 3.95 9.82 -14.40
N TYR A 108 3.06 9.91 -13.42
CA TYR A 108 1.88 9.06 -13.29
C TYR A 108 0.66 9.89 -12.88
N SER A 109 -0.53 9.31 -12.97
CA SER A 109 -1.77 9.99 -12.58
C SER A 109 -1.82 10.25 -11.09
N ALA A 110 -2.26 11.43 -10.67
CA ALA A 110 -2.45 11.73 -9.25
C ALA A 110 -3.46 10.78 -8.62
N PHE A 111 -3.26 10.44 -7.36
CA PHE A 111 -4.17 9.59 -6.57
C PHE A 111 -4.59 10.26 -5.26
N ASN A 112 -4.68 11.58 -5.28
CA ASN A 112 -5.18 12.38 -4.17
C ASN A 112 -6.67 12.68 -4.35
N ASN A 113 -7.35 13.00 -3.26
CA ASN A 113 -8.69 13.60 -3.24
C ASN A 113 -9.76 12.85 -4.06
N SER A 114 -9.97 11.61 -3.76
CA SER A 114 -11.00 10.67 -4.24
C SER A 114 -10.52 9.59 -5.21
N GLN A 115 -9.37 9.70 -5.84
CA GLN A 115 -8.86 8.61 -6.68
C GLN A 115 -8.56 7.38 -5.84
N ILE A 116 -8.68 6.23 -6.49
CA ILE A 116 -8.36 4.94 -5.90
C ILE A 116 -7.04 4.45 -6.50
N LEU A 117 -6.06 4.23 -5.62
CA LEU A 117 -4.79 3.62 -5.99
C LEU A 117 -4.89 2.11 -5.77
N GLY A 118 -4.80 1.34 -6.84
CA GLY A 118 -4.60 -0.10 -6.81
C GLY A 118 -3.10 -0.42 -6.75
N ILE A 119 -2.72 -1.35 -5.89
CA ILE A 119 -1.34 -1.80 -5.68
C ILE A 119 -1.30 -3.31 -5.92
N ALA A 120 -0.59 -3.74 -6.93
CA ALA A 120 -0.45 -5.16 -7.32
C ALA A 120 0.98 -5.63 -7.05
N LEU A 121 1.16 -6.42 -6.01
CA LEU A 121 2.42 -6.99 -5.56
C LEU A 121 2.57 -8.43 -6.07
N ASN A 122 3.56 -8.69 -6.88
CA ASN A 122 4.01 -10.01 -7.26
C ASN A 122 5.28 -10.35 -6.45
N ALA A 123 5.09 -11.01 -5.33
CA ALA A 123 6.19 -11.34 -4.44
C ALA A 123 7.07 -12.48 -4.98
N ASP A 124 6.55 -13.31 -5.90
CA ASP A 124 7.30 -14.41 -6.53
C ASP A 124 8.36 -13.87 -7.50
N ASP A 125 7.94 -12.98 -8.41
CA ASP A 125 8.80 -12.41 -9.46
C ASP A 125 9.48 -11.10 -9.01
N LYS A 126 9.19 -10.62 -7.79
CA LYS A 126 9.69 -9.34 -7.24
C LYS A 126 9.28 -8.14 -8.10
N GLU A 127 8.01 -8.05 -8.38
CA GLU A 127 7.42 -7.02 -9.24
C GLU A 127 6.30 -6.27 -8.51
N LEU A 128 6.17 -4.99 -8.83
CA LEU A 128 5.13 -4.13 -8.31
C LEU A 128 4.51 -3.31 -9.43
N SER A 129 3.18 -3.27 -9.48
CA SER A 129 2.46 -2.42 -10.42
C SER A 129 1.44 -1.56 -9.69
N PHE A 130 1.23 -0.35 -10.22
CA PHE A 130 0.29 0.61 -9.67
C PHE A 130 -0.80 0.95 -10.68
N TYR A 131 -2.01 1.11 -10.18
CA TYR A 131 -3.19 1.47 -10.94
C TYR A 131 -3.85 2.69 -10.31
N VAL A 132 -4.27 3.66 -11.10
CA VAL A 132 -5.08 4.78 -10.63
C VAL A 132 -6.45 4.68 -11.31
N ASP A 133 -7.51 4.58 -10.52
CA ASP A 133 -8.88 4.34 -10.97
C ASP A 133 -8.94 3.19 -12.00
N GLY A 134 -8.28 2.07 -11.69
CA GLY A 134 -8.19 0.87 -12.52
C GLY A 134 -7.26 0.96 -13.73
N THR A 135 -6.62 2.10 -13.97
CA THR A 135 -5.71 2.30 -15.10
C THR A 135 -4.25 2.07 -14.70
N LEU A 136 -3.58 1.12 -15.34
CA LEU A 136 -2.16 0.83 -15.12
C LEU A 136 -1.30 2.06 -15.39
N GLN A 137 -0.41 2.37 -14.48
CA GLN A 137 0.55 3.47 -14.61
C GLN A 137 1.78 3.00 -15.39
N SER A 138 1.64 2.90 -16.72
CA SER A 138 2.61 2.28 -17.62
C SER A 138 3.94 3.04 -17.74
N SER A 139 4.02 4.26 -17.26
CA SER A 139 5.24 5.05 -17.21
C SER A 139 6.18 4.66 -16.05
N LEU A 140 5.69 3.87 -15.09
CA LEU A 140 6.48 3.42 -13.94
C LEU A 140 7.27 2.16 -14.33
N GLY A 141 8.53 2.10 -13.94
CA GLY A 141 9.40 0.97 -14.19
C GLY A 141 9.51 0.61 -15.69
N SER A 142 9.41 -0.65 -16.01
CA SER A 142 9.36 -1.14 -17.39
C SER A 142 7.91 -1.44 -17.77
N SER A 143 7.29 -0.57 -18.56
CA SER A 143 5.90 -0.71 -19.02
C SER A 143 4.87 -0.94 -17.90
N GLY A 144 5.05 -0.25 -16.77
CA GLY A 144 4.17 -0.34 -15.59
C GLY A 144 4.57 -1.40 -14.56
N VAL A 145 5.69 -2.07 -14.77
CA VAL A 145 6.25 -3.05 -13.84
C VAL A 145 7.51 -2.47 -13.19
N VAL A 146 7.49 -2.34 -11.90
CA VAL A 146 8.61 -1.87 -11.08
C VAL A 146 9.31 -3.08 -10.48
N ASP A 147 10.61 -3.22 -10.73
CA ASP A 147 11.46 -4.21 -10.09
C ASP A 147 11.67 -3.84 -8.62
N ILE A 148 11.29 -4.74 -7.72
CA ILE A 148 11.45 -4.60 -6.27
C ILE A 148 12.51 -5.54 -5.70
N SER A 149 13.33 -6.15 -6.55
CA SER A 149 14.42 -7.01 -6.10
C SER A 149 15.44 -6.25 -5.26
N THR A 150 15.90 -6.86 -4.17
CA THR A 150 16.88 -6.28 -3.23
C THR A 150 18.26 -6.94 -3.32
N GLY A 151 18.52 -7.63 -4.41
CA GLY A 151 19.77 -8.37 -4.59
C GLY A 151 19.76 -9.78 -4.01
N GLY A 152 18.58 -10.37 -3.81
CA GLY A 152 18.43 -11.80 -3.53
C GLY A 152 18.46 -12.17 -2.05
N SER A 153 17.81 -11.40 -1.19
CA SER A 153 17.61 -11.81 0.19
C SER A 153 16.59 -12.95 0.26
N ALA A 154 16.97 -14.06 0.90
CA ALA A 154 16.05 -15.14 1.23
C ALA A 154 15.01 -14.72 2.30
N ASP A 155 15.22 -13.56 2.91
CA ASP A 155 14.37 -13.01 3.97
C ASP A 155 13.39 -11.96 3.47
N ASP A 156 13.24 -11.80 2.16
CA ASP A 156 12.28 -10.86 1.58
C ASP A 156 10.87 -11.18 2.08
N GLU A 157 10.28 -10.22 2.77
CA GLU A 157 8.92 -10.26 3.28
C GLU A 157 8.28 -8.89 3.12
N TRP A 158 7.13 -8.84 2.48
CA TRP A 158 6.51 -7.62 2.02
C TRP A 158 5.27 -7.27 2.85
N SER A 159 5.20 -6.01 3.25
CA SER A 159 4.00 -5.40 3.83
C SER A 159 3.47 -4.31 2.91
N PHE A 160 2.17 -4.25 2.71
CA PHE A 160 1.57 -3.03 2.17
C PHE A 160 1.73 -1.92 3.19
N PHE A 161 1.89 -0.72 2.69
CA PHE A 161 2.33 0.40 3.49
C PHE A 161 1.70 1.70 3.00
N ALA A 162 1.35 2.55 3.94
CA ALA A 162 0.95 3.91 3.63
C ALA A 162 1.40 4.89 4.70
N ASN A 163 1.53 6.16 4.32
CA ASN A 163 1.75 7.23 5.25
C ASN A 163 1.09 8.55 4.81
N THR A 164 0.88 9.44 5.80
CA THR A 164 0.49 10.83 5.59
C THR A 164 1.46 11.76 6.29
N PHE A 165 1.60 12.97 5.77
CA PHE A 165 2.44 14.01 6.39
C PHE A 165 1.65 15.17 6.97
N TYR A 166 0.52 15.52 6.37
CA TYR A 166 -0.24 16.73 6.72
C TYR A 166 -1.51 16.44 7.50
N GLY A 167 -1.74 17.22 8.48
CA GLY A 167 -2.86 17.59 9.30
C GLY A 167 -4.22 16.92 9.20
N SER A 168 -5.06 17.24 10.11
CA SER A 168 -6.31 16.62 10.57
C SER A 168 -7.40 16.28 9.56
N SER A 169 -7.25 16.57 8.28
CA SER A 169 -8.26 16.29 7.26
C SER A 169 -7.89 15.14 6.30
N GLU A 170 -6.67 14.61 6.41
CA GLU A 170 -6.22 13.55 5.53
C GLU A 170 -6.53 12.19 6.12
N THR A 171 -7.22 11.41 5.34
CA THR A 171 -7.47 10.01 5.71
C THR A 171 -7.20 9.11 4.51
N MET A 172 -6.73 7.92 4.81
CA MET A 172 -6.60 6.84 3.86
C MET A 172 -7.49 5.69 4.30
N THR A 173 -8.25 5.16 3.35
CA THR A 173 -9.10 4.00 3.57
C THR A 173 -8.60 2.87 2.69
N TRP A 174 -8.27 1.74 3.32
CA TRP A 174 -7.81 0.54 2.64
C TRP A 174 -8.96 -0.41 2.31
N ASN A 175 -8.83 -1.10 1.19
CA ASN A 175 -9.64 -2.24 0.82
C ASN A 175 -8.70 -3.39 0.39
N PHE A 176 -8.67 -4.46 1.18
CA PHE A 176 -7.98 -5.72 0.87
C PHE A 176 -8.96 -6.77 0.32
N GLY A 177 -10.16 -6.34 -0.09
CA GLY A 177 -11.26 -7.17 -0.56
C GLY A 177 -12.49 -7.18 0.37
N GLN A 178 -12.50 -6.42 1.47
CA GLN A 178 -13.63 -6.42 2.39
C GLN A 178 -14.73 -5.39 2.07
N ASP A 179 -14.39 -4.28 1.41
CA ASP A 179 -15.38 -3.22 1.15
C ASP A 179 -15.00 -2.34 -0.06
N SER A 180 -15.65 -2.59 -1.19
CA SER A 180 -15.47 -1.80 -2.42
C SER A 180 -16.06 -0.40 -2.36
N SER A 181 -16.88 -0.10 -1.35
CA SER A 181 -17.47 1.23 -1.17
C SER A 181 -16.60 2.20 -0.40
N PHE A 182 -15.46 1.74 0.13
CA PHE A 182 -14.61 2.56 0.99
C PHE A 182 -15.42 3.28 2.09
N LEU A 183 -16.15 2.47 2.88
CA LEU A 183 -17.00 2.94 3.97
C LEU A 183 -18.16 3.82 3.49
N GLY A 184 -18.74 3.49 2.34
CA GLY A 184 -19.87 4.21 1.75
C GLY A 184 -19.50 5.54 1.10
N THR A 185 -18.22 5.81 0.85
CA THR A 185 -17.76 7.02 0.16
C THR A 185 -17.77 6.87 -1.35
N GLU A 186 -17.75 5.63 -1.84
CA GLU A 186 -17.85 5.27 -3.26
C GLU A 186 -19.06 4.37 -3.51
N THR A 187 -19.50 4.28 -4.75
CA THR A 187 -20.51 3.29 -5.14
C THR A 187 -19.91 1.89 -5.05
N ALA A 188 -20.56 1.02 -4.27
CA ALA A 188 -20.10 -0.36 -4.12
C ALA A 188 -20.11 -1.11 -5.45
N THR A 189 -19.08 -1.90 -5.68
CA THR A 189 -18.95 -2.81 -6.82
C THR A 189 -18.79 -4.25 -6.33
N SER A 190 -18.75 -5.22 -7.22
CA SER A 190 -18.66 -6.64 -6.86
C SER A 190 -17.49 -7.36 -7.54
N ASN A 191 -16.39 -6.65 -7.81
CA ASN A 191 -15.22 -7.27 -8.42
C ASN A 191 -14.52 -8.16 -7.39
N ALA A 192 -14.50 -9.46 -7.64
CA ALA A 192 -13.77 -10.43 -6.84
C ALA A 192 -12.39 -10.72 -7.46
N ASP A 193 -11.52 -11.36 -6.70
CA ASP A 193 -10.27 -11.90 -7.20
C ASP A 193 -10.46 -13.18 -8.03
N GLY A 194 -9.36 -13.77 -8.50
CA GLY A 194 -9.40 -14.99 -9.33
C GLY A 194 -9.98 -16.23 -8.62
N ASN A 195 -10.05 -16.20 -7.29
CA ASN A 195 -10.65 -17.26 -6.47
C ASN A 195 -12.12 -16.95 -6.10
N GLY A 196 -12.69 -15.86 -6.60
CA GLY A 196 -14.02 -15.41 -6.24
C GLY A 196 -14.13 -14.80 -4.84
N ILE A 197 -13.00 -14.38 -4.27
CA ILE A 197 -12.92 -13.84 -2.91
C ILE A 197 -12.80 -12.31 -2.96
N GLY A 198 -13.47 -11.68 -2.02
CA GLY A 198 -13.44 -10.24 -1.82
C GLY A 198 -14.36 -9.45 -2.73
N THR A 199 -14.43 -8.15 -2.43
CA THR A 199 -15.10 -7.13 -3.24
C THR A 199 -14.16 -5.94 -3.39
N PHE A 200 -13.65 -5.74 -4.60
CA PHE A 200 -12.79 -4.62 -4.95
C PHE A 200 -13.57 -3.57 -5.74
N HIS A 201 -13.18 -2.32 -5.64
CA HIS A 201 -13.78 -1.25 -6.42
C HIS A 201 -13.44 -1.40 -7.90
N THR A 202 -12.18 -1.72 -8.19
CA THR A 202 -11.72 -2.08 -9.53
C THR A 202 -11.33 -3.56 -9.57
N ALA A 203 -11.49 -4.21 -10.72
CA ALA A 203 -11.13 -5.62 -10.82
C ALA A 203 -9.62 -5.81 -10.58
N PRO A 204 -9.22 -6.70 -9.67
CA PRO A 204 -7.81 -7.07 -9.53
C PRO A 204 -7.22 -7.53 -10.86
N PRO A 205 -5.95 -7.25 -11.15
CA PRO A 205 -5.28 -7.81 -12.32
C PRO A 205 -5.32 -9.35 -12.31
N SER A 206 -5.31 -9.95 -13.50
CA SER A 206 -5.36 -11.42 -13.61
C SER A 206 -4.27 -12.10 -12.80
N GLY A 207 -4.64 -13.07 -11.96
CA GLY A 207 -3.75 -13.85 -11.11
C GLY A 207 -3.41 -13.19 -9.76
N TYR A 208 -3.87 -11.97 -9.51
CA TYR A 208 -3.71 -11.34 -8.20
C TYR A 208 -4.90 -11.64 -7.30
N LEU A 209 -4.60 -11.87 -6.02
CA LEU A 209 -5.56 -12.31 -5.02
C LEU A 209 -5.75 -11.27 -3.91
N ALA A 210 -6.90 -11.34 -3.26
CA ALA A 210 -7.18 -10.60 -2.03
C ALA A 210 -6.24 -11.04 -0.90
N LEU A 211 -5.63 -10.09 -0.21
CA LEU A 211 -4.78 -10.42 0.94
C LEU A 211 -5.64 -10.80 2.14
N CYS A 212 -5.90 -12.09 2.27
CA CYS A 212 -6.72 -12.66 3.32
C CYS A 212 -6.28 -14.09 3.66
N THR A 213 -6.70 -14.58 4.81
CA THR A 213 -6.33 -15.92 5.28
C THR A 213 -6.84 -17.05 4.37
N ALA A 214 -7.94 -16.84 3.64
CA ALA A 214 -8.47 -17.84 2.72
C ALA A 214 -7.59 -18.03 1.46
N ASN A 215 -6.77 -17.04 1.12
CA ASN A 215 -5.86 -17.07 -0.02
C ASN A 215 -4.40 -17.37 0.39
N LEU A 216 -4.10 -17.31 1.68
CA LEU A 216 -2.76 -17.67 2.16
C LEU A 216 -2.54 -19.20 2.06
N PRO A 217 -1.30 -19.65 1.82
CA PRO A 217 -0.98 -21.06 1.89
C PRO A 217 -1.40 -21.68 3.23
N GLU A 218 -1.88 -22.92 3.21
CA GLU A 218 -2.16 -23.65 4.44
C GLU A 218 -0.89 -23.73 5.32
N PRO A 219 -1.01 -23.49 6.63
CA PRO A 219 0.12 -23.61 7.54
C PRO A 219 0.66 -25.05 7.52
N THR A 220 1.90 -25.24 7.11
CA THR A 220 2.60 -26.51 7.29
C THR A 220 2.93 -26.66 8.77
N ILE A 221 2.13 -27.46 9.47
CA ILE A 221 2.50 -27.91 10.81
C ILE A 221 3.61 -28.96 10.61
N GLY A 222 4.84 -28.57 10.94
CA GLY A 222 5.97 -29.51 10.91
C GLY A 222 5.66 -30.71 11.83
N ALA A 223 5.83 -31.90 11.28
CA ALA A 223 5.72 -33.15 12.02
C ALA A 223 6.95 -33.35 12.90
#